data_9a73af5aea28e28d141c6308a659ef57
#
_entry.id   9a73af5aea28e28d141c6308a659ef57
#
_cell.length_a   1.000
_cell.length_b   1.000
_cell.length_c   1.000
_cell.angle_alpha   90.00
_cell.angle_beta   90.00
_cell.angle_gamma   90.00
#
_symmetry.space_group_name_H-M   'P 1'
#
loop_
_entity.id
_entity.type
_entity.pdbx_description
1 polymer ?
#
loop_
_entity_poly.entity_id
_entity_poly.type
_entity_poly.pdbx_seq_one_letter_code
_entity_poly.pdbx_strand_id
1 'polypeptide(L)'
;DEYGELAKTLNVIGAELSKFDEYQRKFISNISHDFRSPLTSIQGYVQAMKDGVIPADNQEKYLDIILYETERLTKLTSNLIDMNNYDRDNIMLEQESFDIHKAVKMTCESLEGTASNKQITFTYNLCEPEELLVYADKQKILQVLRNLCDNAIKFSHEESEICLHTFTKGEKVFISIKDSGIGIPREDLNLIWDRFYKTDLSRGKDKLGSGLGLAICREIINAHKQTIDVVSTVGVGSEFVFTLPKA
;
A
#
# COMPACT_ATOMS: atom_id res chain seq x y z
N ASP A 1 14.79 8.74 -43.74
CA ASP A 1 13.71 8.10 -44.51
C ASP A 1 12.45 8.10 -43.63
N GLU A 2 11.53 9.02 -43.92
CA GLU A 2 10.30 9.27 -43.17
C GLU A 2 9.45 7.99 -42.95
N TYR A 3 9.44 7.10 -43.93
CA TYR A 3 8.74 5.80 -43.83
C TYR A 3 9.41 4.87 -42.82
N GLY A 4 10.73 4.95 -42.63
CA GLY A 4 11.46 4.16 -41.64
C GLY A 4 11.21 4.65 -40.20
N GLU A 5 11.06 5.94 -39.97
CA GLU A 5 10.67 6.52 -38.69
C GLU A 5 9.22 6.21 -38.35
N LEU A 6 8.31 6.31 -39.34
CA LEU A 6 6.91 5.94 -39.17
C LEU A 6 6.77 4.45 -38.76
N ALA A 7 7.48 3.56 -39.47
CA ALA A 7 7.46 2.12 -39.14
C ALA A 7 8.00 1.82 -37.76
N LYS A 8 9.08 2.52 -37.31
CA LYS A 8 9.58 2.38 -35.94
C LYS A 8 8.55 2.86 -34.91
N THR A 9 7.93 4.00 -35.13
CA THR A 9 6.90 4.55 -34.24
C THR A 9 5.70 3.62 -34.13
N LEU A 10 5.22 3.06 -35.24
CA LEU A 10 4.13 2.07 -35.24
C LEU A 10 4.49 0.79 -34.49
N ASN A 11 5.73 0.30 -34.63
CA ASN A 11 6.20 -0.86 -33.87
C ASN A 11 6.29 -0.58 -32.36
N VAL A 12 6.72 0.61 -31.96
CA VAL A 12 6.73 1.02 -30.55
C VAL A 12 5.32 1.09 -29.99
N ILE A 13 4.40 1.74 -30.69
CA ILE A 13 2.99 1.81 -30.29
C ILE A 13 2.36 0.42 -30.20
N GLY A 14 2.62 -0.47 -31.19
CA GLY A 14 2.15 -1.84 -31.17
C GLY A 14 2.67 -2.64 -29.97
N ALA A 15 3.95 -2.47 -29.61
CA ALA A 15 4.55 -3.11 -28.45
C ALA A 15 3.96 -2.56 -27.13
N GLU A 16 3.70 -1.25 -27.04
CA GLU A 16 3.05 -0.65 -25.88
C GLU A 16 1.61 -1.09 -25.71
N LEU A 17 0.84 -1.16 -26.79
CA LEU A 17 -0.52 -1.71 -26.78
C LEU A 17 -0.55 -3.18 -26.34
N SER A 18 0.37 -4.01 -26.83
CA SER A 18 0.46 -5.41 -26.41
C SER A 18 0.79 -5.55 -24.92
N LYS A 19 1.69 -4.72 -24.40
CA LYS A 19 1.98 -4.68 -22.97
C LYS A 19 0.79 -4.22 -22.14
N PHE A 20 0.04 -3.24 -22.64
CA PHE A 20 -1.18 -2.77 -21.99
C PHE A 20 -2.26 -3.86 -21.93
N ASP A 21 -2.49 -4.59 -23.01
CA ASP A 21 -3.43 -5.72 -23.06
C ASP A 21 -3.04 -6.85 -22.10
N GLU A 22 -1.76 -7.21 -22.05
CA GLU A 22 -1.23 -8.20 -21.11
C GLU A 22 -1.42 -7.75 -19.67
N TYR A 23 -1.11 -6.50 -19.41
CA TYR A 23 -1.32 -5.87 -18.11
C TYR A 23 -2.79 -5.91 -17.69
N GLN A 24 -3.72 -5.52 -18.59
CA GLN A 24 -5.15 -5.52 -18.31
C GLN A 24 -5.68 -6.94 -18.04
N ARG A 25 -5.25 -7.95 -18.80
CA ARG A 25 -5.63 -9.36 -18.57
C ARG A 25 -5.12 -9.86 -17.23
N LYS A 26 -3.88 -9.56 -16.87
CA LYS A 26 -3.28 -9.92 -15.59
C LYS A 26 -3.99 -9.23 -14.43
N PHE A 27 -4.36 -7.96 -14.61
CA PHE A 27 -5.17 -7.18 -13.68
C PHE A 27 -6.51 -7.85 -13.37
N ILE A 28 -7.32 -8.15 -14.40
CA ILE A 28 -8.62 -8.79 -14.23
C ILE A 28 -8.48 -10.19 -13.61
N SER A 29 -7.47 -10.95 -14.01
CA SER A 29 -7.20 -12.28 -13.45
C SER A 29 -6.87 -12.21 -11.95
N ASN A 30 -6.00 -11.30 -11.54
CA ASN A 30 -5.60 -11.13 -10.14
C ASN A 30 -6.77 -10.67 -9.27
N ILE A 31 -7.54 -9.69 -9.72
CA ILE A 31 -8.76 -9.24 -9.04
C ILE A 31 -9.73 -10.41 -8.87
N SER A 32 -10.00 -11.16 -9.94
CA SER A 32 -10.92 -12.29 -9.90
C SER A 32 -10.50 -13.35 -8.89
N HIS A 33 -9.19 -13.62 -8.80
CA HIS A 33 -8.64 -14.54 -7.82
C HIS A 33 -8.78 -14.01 -6.39
N ASP A 34 -8.44 -12.73 -6.15
CA ASP A 34 -8.46 -12.12 -4.83
C ASP A 34 -9.88 -11.93 -4.28
N PHE A 35 -10.91 -11.84 -5.13
CA PHE A 35 -12.32 -11.87 -4.75
C PHE A 35 -12.84 -13.30 -4.53
N ARG A 36 -12.45 -14.23 -5.40
CA ARG A 36 -12.97 -15.61 -5.35
C ARG A 36 -12.58 -16.33 -4.06
N SER A 37 -11.35 -16.16 -3.60
CA SER A 37 -10.84 -16.83 -2.40
C SER A 37 -11.67 -16.54 -1.14
N PRO A 38 -11.84 -15.25 -0.72
CA PRO A 38 -12.66 -14.92 0.45
C PRO A 38 -14.13 -15.29 0.28
N LEU A 39 -14.71 -15.10 -0.91
CA LEU A 39 -16.09 -15.49 -1.18
C LEU A 39 -16.31 -17.01 -1.02
N THR A 40 -15.37 -17.81 -1.51
CA THR A 40 -15.43 -19.28 -1.34
C THR A 40 -15.33 -19.68 0.13
N SER A 41 -14.46 -19.02 0.91
CA SER A 41 -14.35 -19.27 2.36
C SER A 41 -15.63 -18.91 3.09
N ILE A 42 -16.18 -17.73 2.85
CA ILE A 42 -17.44 -17.26 3.44
C ILE A 42 -18.56 -18.24 3.11
N GLN A 43 -18.74 -18.56 1.82
CA GLN A 43 -19.77 -19.48 1.37
C GLN A 43 -19.62 -20.87 2.00
N GLY A 44 -18.40 -21.39 2.07
CA GLY A 44 -18.12 -22.71 2.65
C GLY A 44 -18.47 -22.79 4.13
N TYR A 45 -18.07 -21.78 4.93
CA TYR A 45 -18.40 -21.76 6.36
C TYR A 45 -19.88 -21.56 6.63
N VAL A 46 -20.53 -20.65 5.91
CA VAL A 46 -21.99 -20.44 6.02
C VAL A 46 -22.75 -21.72 5.66
N GLN A 47 -22.34 -22.42 4.59
CA GLN A 47 -22.96 -23.69 4.19
C GLN A 47 -22.74 -24.76 5.24
N ALA A 48 -21.52 -24.90 5.78
CA ALA A 48 -21.21 -25.90 6.82
C ALA A 48 -21.97 -25.64 8.13
N MET A 49 -22.21 -24.38 8.49
CA MET A 49 -23.09 -24.03 9.62
C MET A 49 -24.54 -24.42 9.35
N LYS A 50 -25.05 -24.09 8.15
CA LYS A 50 -26.42 -24.39 7.73
C LYS A 50 -26.68 -25.89 7.72
N ASP A 51 -25.71 -26.69 7.29
CA ASP A 51 -25.81 -28.14 7.19
C ASP A 51 -25.55 -28.86 8.55
N GLY A 52 -25.29 -28.08 9.62
CA GLY A 52 -25.03 -28.63 10.96
C GLY A 52 -23.66 -29.33 11.08
N VAL A 53 -22.78 -29.20 10.11
CA VAL A 53 -21.41 -29.77 10.15
C VAL A 53 -20.56 -29.06 11.20
N ILE A 54 -20.79 -27.77 11.41
CA ILE A 54 -20.13 -26.97 12.46
C ILE A 54 -21.06 -26.96 13.68
N PRO A 55 -20.63 -27.55 14.81
CA PRO A 55 -21.41 -27.53 16.06
C PRO A 55 -21.65 -26.10 16.55
N ALA A 56 -22.77 -25.86 17.24
CA ALA A 56 -23.15 -24.55 17.77
C ALA A 56 -22.04 -23.91 18.63
N ASP A 57 -21.38 -24.72 19.45
CA ASP A 57 -20.29 -24.26 20.35
C ASP A 57 -19.05 -23.73 19.62
N ASN A 58 -18.90 -24.06 18.35
CA ASN A 58 -17.74 -23.62 17.51
C ASN A 58 -18.11 -22.53 16.49
N GLN A 59 -19.39 -22.14 16.39
CA GLN A 59 -19.84 -21.19 15.36
C GLN A 59 -19.18 -19.81 15.49
N GLU A 60 -18.94 -19.34 16.72
CA GLU A 60 -18.32 -18.04 16.99
C GLU A 60 -16.98 -17.88 16.25
N LYS A 61 -16.11 -18.88 16.35
CA LYS A 61 -14.81 -18.90 15.65
C LYS A 61 -14.95 -18.76 14.14
N TYR A 62 -15.94 -19.39 13.54
CA TYR A 62 -16.15 -19.34 12.10
C TYR A 62 -16.85 -18.06 11.65
N LEU A 63 -17.70 -17.48 12.52
CA LEU A 63 -18.26 -16.15 12.31
C LEU A 63 -17.18 -15.09 12.30
N ASP A 64 -16.19 -15.17 13.18
CA ASP A 64 -15.03 -14.28 13.19
C ASP A 64 -14.24 -14.35 11.86
N ILE A 65 -14.06 -15.57 11.31
CA ILE A 65 -13.41 -15.76 10.01
C ILE A 65 -14.25 -15.14 8.89
N ILE A 66 -15.57 -15.31 8.91
CA ILE A 66 -16.47 -14.71 7.92
C ILE A 66 -16.41 -13.19 7.99
N LEU A 67 -16.45 -12.63 9.21
CA LEU A 67 -16.35 -11.19 9.43
C LEU A 67 -15.01 -10.64 8.87
N TYR A 68 -13.91 -11.30 9.20
CA TYR A 68 -12.58 -10.96 8.71
C TYR A 68 -12.49 -10.97 7.17
N GLU A 69 -13.02 -12.01 6.50
CA GLU A 69 -13.03 -12.09 5.03
C GLU A 69 -13.94 -11.02 4.40
N THR A 70 -15.01 -10.63 5.09
CA THR A 70 -15.91 -9.56 4.65
C THR A 70 -15.22 -8.20 4.73
N GLU A 71 -14.51 -7.90 5.82
CA GLU A 71 -13.71 -6.68 5.98
C GLU A 71 -12.61 -6.60 4.92
N ARG A 72 -11.98 -7.74 4.63
CA ARG A 72 -10.98 -7.85 3.57
C ARG A 72 -11.57 -7.50 2.20
N LEU A 73 -12.75 -8.02 1.85
CA LEU A 73 -13.45 -7.69 0.61
C LEU A 73 -13.80 -6.20 0.54
N THR A 74 -14.23 -5.60 1.64
CA THR A 74 -14.53 -4.18 1.73
C THR A 74 -13.28 -3.34 1.46
N LYS A 75 -12.13 -3.69 2.06
CA LYS A 75 -10.85 -3.02 1.82
C LYS A 75 -10.38 -3.16 0.36
N LEU A 76 -10.56 -4.34 -0.23
CA LEU A 76 -10.25 -4.61 -1.65
C LEU A 76 -11.10 -3.73 -2.57
N THR A 77 -12.40 -3.64 -2.31
CA THR A 77 -13.33 -2.83 -3.09
C THR A 77 -13.00 -1.34 -3.00
N SER A 78 -12.74 -0.82 -1.79
CA SER A 78 -12.29 0.57 -1.61
C SER A 78 -11.01 0.87 -2.38
N ASN A 79 -10.01 0.00 -2.31
CA ASN A 79 -8.76 0.18 -3.03
C ASN A 79 -8.96 0.20 -4.56
N LEU A 80 -9.89 -0.62 -5.09
CA LEU A 80 -10.22 -0.63 -6.51
C LEU A 80 -10.94 0.65 -6.96
N ILE A 81 -11.86 1.16 -6.15
CA ILE A 81 -12.56 2.42 -6.42
C ILE A 81 -11.56 3.57 -6.41
N ASP A 82 -10.70 3.65 -5.39
CA ASP A 82 -9.65 4.65 -5.31
C ASP A 82 -8.76 4.61 -6.55
N MET A 83 -8.31 3.42 -6.94
CA MET A 83 -7.46 3.23 -8.12
C MET A 83 -8.12 3.68 -9.42
N ASN A 84 -9.43 3.39 -9.61
CA ASN A 84 -10.17 3.84 -10.79
C ASN A 84 -10.32 5.37 -10.83
N ASN A 85 -10.38 6.01 -9.67
CA ASN A 85 -10.41 7.46 -9.55
C ASN A 85 -9.03 8.08 -9.86
N TYR A 86 -7.92 7.35 -9.65
CA TYR A 86 -6.56 7.80 -9.96
C TYR A 86 -6.16 7.63 -11.44
N ASP A 87 -6.83 6.76 -12.20
CA ASP A 87 -6.58 6.56 -13.65
C ASP A 87 -7.09 7.71 -14.55
N ARG A 88 -7.83 8.64 -14.00
CA ARG A 88 -8.24 9.85 -14.72
C ARG A 88 -7.22 10.95 -14.41
N ASP A 89 -6.61 11.52 -15.42
CA ASP A 89 -5.57 12.59 -15.39
C ASP A 89 -5.89 13.83 -14.51
N ASN A 90 -6.93 13.78 -13.69
CA ASN A 90 -7.40 14.85 -12.83
C ASN A 90 -7.81 14.29 -11.46
N ILE A 91 -6.84 13.90 -10.65
CA ILE A 91 -7.11 13.79 -9.20
C ILE A 91 -7.37 15.22 -8.71
N MET A 92 -8.63 15.53 -8.42
CA MET A 92 -8.94 16.77 -7.73
C MET A 92 -8.45 16.64 -6.29
N LEU A 93 -7.30 17.28 -6.00
CA LEU A 93 -6.72 17.33 -4.67
C LEU A 93 -7.36 18.49 -3.89
N GLU A 94 -7.85 18.21 -2.70
CA GLU A 94 -8.29 19.21 -1.74
C GLU A 94 -7.11 19.59 -0.84
N GLN A 95 -6.20 20.43 -1.37
CA GLN A 95 -4.97 20.79 -0.66
C GLN A 95 -5.23 21.81 0.43
N GLU A 96 -4.73 21.52 1.62
CA GLU A 96 -4.77 22.40 2.79
C GLU A 96 -3.41 22.41 3.52
N SER A 97 -3.20 23.42 4.36
CA SER A 97 -2.05 23.45 5.26
C SER A 97 -2.36 22.67 6.52
N PHE A 98 -1.53 21.69 6.85
CA PHE A 98 -1.67 20.90 8.08
C PHE A 98 -0.34 20.46 8.65
N ASP A 99 -0.33 20.11 9.94
CA ASP A 99 0.84 19.62 10.65
C ASP A 99 1.09 18.14 10.34
N ILE A 100 2.19 17.87 9.64
CA ILE A 100 2.57 16.49 9.27
C ILE A 100 3.01 15.66 10.48
N HIS A 101 3.58 16.28 11.52
CA HIS A 101 3.97 15.55 12.74
C HIS A 101 2.75 15.02 13.48
N LYS A 102 1.67 15.81 13.56
CA LYS A 102 0.38 15.33 14.10
C LYS A 102 -0.20 14.22 13.26
N ALA A 103 -0.17 14.34 11.93
CA ALA A 103 -0.67 13.31 11.02
C ALA A 103 0.10 11.97 11.18
N VAL A 104 1.42 12.03 11.30
CA VAL A 104 2.27 10.86 11.56
C VAL A 104 1.91 10.19 12.89
N LYS A 105 1.87 10.97 13.99
CA LYS A 105 1.55 10.44 15.33
C LYS A 105 0.15 9.79 15.35
N MET A 106 -0.87 10.48 14.86
CA MET A 106 -2.25 9.94 14.79
C MET A 106 -2.34 8.65 13.98
N THR A 107 -1.59 8.54 12.88
CA THR A 107 -1.57 7.32 12.08
C THR A 107 -0.97 6.16 12.86
N CYS A 108 0.16 6.36 13.53
CA CYS A 108 0.81 5.33 14.34
C CYS A 108 -0.06 4.91 15.53
N GLU A 109 -0.68 5.87 16.24
CA GLU A 109 -1.63 5.60 17.35
C GLU A 109 -2.78 4.71 16.86
N SER A 110 -3.33 4.97 15.66
CA SER A 110 -4.41 4.14 15.08
C SER A 110 -3.98 2.70 14.76
N LEU A 111 -2.68 2.44 14.61
CA LEU A 111 -2.10 1.14 14.28
C LEU A 111 -1.42 0.45 15.47
N GLU A 112 -1.39 1.09 16.64
CA GLU A 112 -0.68 0.59 17.83
C GLU A 112 -1.17 -0.80 18.24
N GLY A 113 -2.49 -1.05 18.20
CA GLY A 113 -3.06 -2.37 18.48
C GLY A 113 -2.54 -3.46 17.54
N THR A 114 -2.39 -3.15 16.25
CA THR A 114 -1.86 -4.10 15.27
C THR A 114 -0.36 -4.32 15.45
N ALA A 115 0.39 -3.27 15.75
CA ALA A 115 1.82 -3.32 16.01
C ALA A 115 2.12 -4.12 17.31
N SER A 116 1.35 -3.90 18.36
CA SER A 116 1.48 -4.58 19.66
C SER A 116 1.29 -6.09 19.55
N ASN A 117 0.43 -6.58 18.64
CA ASN A 117 0.26 -8.01 18.40
C ASN A 117 1.55 -8.70 17.91
N LYS A 118 2.49 -7.94 17.35
CA LYS A 118 3.83 -8.41 16.93
C LYS A 118 4.95 -7.87 17.81
N GLN A 119 4.62 -7.22 18.93
CA GLN A 119 5.57 -6.55 19.83
C GLN A 119 6.45 -5.52 19.10
N ILE A 120 5.88 -4.87 18.07
CA ILE A 120 6.56 -3.83 17.30
C ILE A 120 6.29 -2.48 17.96
N THR A 121 7.35 -1.66 18.11
CA THR A 121 7.27 -0.31 18.66
C THR A 121 7.50 0.74 17.59
N PHE A 122 6.75 1.86 17.66
CA PHE A 122 6.99 3.02 16.82
C PHE A 122 7.96 3.98 17.54
N THR A 123 9.00 4.39 16.81
CA THR A 123 9.96 5.41 17.29
C THR A 123 9.91 6.62 16.36
N TYR A 124 10.14 7.81 16.91
CA TYR A 124 9.99 9.07 16.20
C TYR A 124 11.28 9.87 16.24
N ASN A 125 11.79 10.25 15.08
CA ASN A 125 12.87 11.20 14.89
C ASN A 125 12.38 12.37 14.06
N LEU A 126 11.57 13.23 14.69
CA LEU A 126 10.91 14.35 14.02
C LEU A 126 11.78 15.60 14.13
N CYS A 127 12.00 16.28 13.00
CA CYS A 127 12.81 17.50 12.98
C CYS A 127 12.10 18.70 13.64
N GLU A 128 12.87 19.69 14.04
CA GLU A 128 12.33 20.99 14.46
C GLU A 128 11.83 21.83 13.25
N PRO A 129 10.79 22.65 13.42
CA PRO A 129 10.05 22.88 14.66
C PRO A 129 9.08 21.72 15.01
N GLU A 130 8.59 21.70 16.25
CA GLU A 130 7.63 20.68 16.73
C GLU A 130 6.37 20.59 15.87
N GLU A 131 5.91 21.74 15.36
CA GLU A 131 4.82 21.84 14.37
C GLU A 131 5.42 22.10 12.98
N LEU A 132 5.29 21.11 12.07
CA LEU A 132 5.82 21.21 10.71
C LEU A 132 4.65 21.22 9.71
N LEU A 133 4.37 22.41 9.17
CA LEU A 133 3.27 22.60 8.22
C LEU A 133 3.66 22.20 6.80
N VAL A 134 2.80 21.42 6.15
CA VAL A 134 2.89 21.02 4.76
C VAL A 134 1.61 21.42 4.01
N TYR A 135 1.71 21.64 2.70
CA TYR A 135 0.57 21.98 1.85
C TYR A 135 0.22 20.79 0.95
N ALA A 136 -0.81 20.03 1.30
CA ALA A 136 -1.19 18.81 0.59
C ALA A 136 -2.65 18.42 0.89
N ASP A 137 -3.19 17.43 0.19
CA ASP A 137 -4.47 16.81 0.55
C ASP A 137 -4.27 15.90 1.76
N LYS A 138 -4.74 16.36 2.91
CA LYS A 138 -4.56 15.70 4.21
C LYS A 138 -5.08 14.27 4.22
N GLN A 139 -6.27 14.02 3.63
CA GLN A 139 -6.88 12.69 3.63
C GLN A 139 -6.05 11.70 2.79
N LYS A 140 -5.56 12.15 1.65
CA LYS A 140 -4.70 11.36 0.76
C LYS A 140 -3.33 11.08 1.40
N ILE A 141 -2.76 12.06 2.09
CA ILE A 141 -1.49 11.84 2.81
C ILE A 141 -1.67 10.90 4.01
N LEU A 142 -2.77 10.98 4.76
CA LEU A 142 -3.09 9.99 5.79
C LEU A 142 -3.22 8.58 5.20
N GLN A 143 -3.78 8.43 4.00
CA GLN A 143 -3.84 7.15 3.28
C GLN A 143 -2.45 6.63 2.93
N VAL A 144 -1.54 7.50 2.46
CA VAL A 144 -0.13 7.13 2.19
C VAL A 144 0.56 6.66 3.47
N LEU A 145 0.50 7.44 4.54
CA LEU A 145 1.09 7.10 5.84
C LEU A 145 0.58 5.75 6.33
N ARG A 146 -0.74 5.54 6.30
CA ARG A 146 -1.36 4.30 6.74
C ARG A 146 -0.88 3.10 5.91
N ASN A 147 -0.84 3.22 4.58
CA ASN A 147 -0.38 2.13 3.71
C ASN A 147 1.08 1.77 3.96
N LEU A 148 1.95 2.77 4.14
CA LEU A 148 3.37 2.55 4.41
C LEU A 148 3.59 1.96 5.81
N CYS A 149 2.90 2.46 6.84
CA CYS A 149 2.98 1.92 8.20
C CYS A 149 2.39 0.50 8.29
N ASP A 150 1.24 0.22 7.64
CA ASP A 150 0.67 -1.13 7.53
C ASP A 150 1.67 -2.11 6.91
N ASN A 151 2.35 -1.70 5.83
CA ASN A 151 3.39 -2.51 5.19
C ASN A 151 4.60 -2.72 6.13
N ALA A 152 5.06 -1.68 6.80
CA ALA A 152 6.15 -1.77 7.77
C ALA A 152 5.82 -2.79 8.89
N ILE A 153 4.62 -2.73 9.50
CA ILE A 153 4.18 -3.70 10.52
C ILE A 153 4.12 -5.12 9.95
N LYS A 154 3.62 -5.27 8.72
CA LYS A 154 3.40 -6.56 8.07
C LYS A 154 4.68 -7.32 7.84
N PHE A 155 5.69 -6.62 7.32
CA PHE A 155 6.93 -7.22 6.86
C PHE A 155 8.06 -7.15 7.88
N SER A 156 7.93 -6.38 8.95
CA SER A 156 8.85 -6.36 10.08
C SER A 156 8.93 -7.71 10.79
N HIS A 157 10.04 -7.95 11.43
CA HIS A 157 10.20 -9.02 12.40
C HIS A 157 9.44 -8.69 13.69
N GLU A 158 9.10 -9.72 14.46
CA GLU A 158 8.57 -9.56 15.80
C GLU A 158 9.61 -8.89 16.72
N GLU A 159 9.16 -8.18 17.76
CA GLU A 159 10.04 -7.49 18.71
C GLU A 159 10.99 -6.46 18.07
N SER A 160 10.55 -5.81 16.98
CA SER A 160 11.35 -4.84 16.24
C SER A 160 10.80 -3.42 16.34
N GLU A 161 11.53 -2.47 15.74
CA GLU A 161 11.15 -1.06 15.72
C GLU A 161 10.81 -0.60 14.30
N ILE A 162 9.81 0.28 14.20
CA ILE A 162 9.51 1.06 13.01
C ILE A 162 9.82 2.52 13.33
N CYS A 163 10.79 3.09 12.62
CA CYS A 163 11.22 4.46 12.83
C CYS A 163 10.57 5.40 11.81
N LEU A 164 9.89 6.44 12.31
CA LEU A 164 9.35 7.53 11.49
C LEU A 164 10.27 8.74 11.65
N HIS A 165 10.82 9.20 10.53
CA HIS A 165 11.76 10.30 10.50
C HIS A 165 11.23 11.41 9.59
N THR A 166 11.35 12.66 10.01
CA THR A 166 11.07 13.82 9.17
C THR A 166 12.31 14.74 9.13
N PHE A 167 12.57 15.31 7.97
CA PHE A 167 13.59 16.34 7.81
C PHE A 167 13.22 17.30 6.69
N THR A 168 13.81 18.48 6.70
CA THR A 168 13.55 19.51 5.70
C THR A 168 14.78 19.73 4.83
N LYS A 169 14.57 19.95 3.53
CA LYS A 169 15.63 20.38 2.61
C LYS A 169 15.03 21.35 1.60
N GLY A 170 15.44 22.63 1.72
CA GLY A 170 14.83 23.72 0.95
C GLY A 170 13.32 23.84 1.27
N GLU A 171 12.50 23.94 0.25
CA GLU A 171 11.05 24.05 0.35
C GLU A 171 10.31 22.70 0.47
N LYS A 172 11.06 21.62 0.70
CA LYS A 172 10.48 20.28 0.81
C LYS A 172 10.66 19.70 2.20
N VAL A 173 9.60 19.02 2.64
CA VAL A 173 9.59 18.15 3.81
C VAL A 173 9.72 16.72 3.33
N PHE A 174 10.64 15.98 3.89
CA PHE A 174 10.85 14.55 3.66
C PHE A 174 10.29 13.78 4.82
N ILE A 175 9.51 12.76 4.52
CA ILE A 175 8.91 11.85 5.50
C ILE A 175 9.42 10.45 5.19
N SER A 176 10.09 9.81 6.14
CA SER A 176 10.66 8.48 6.04
C SER A 176 9.98 7.53 7.01
N ILE A 177 9.64 6.34 6.54
CA ILE A 177 9.17 5.21 7.34
C ILE A 177 10.16 4.07 7.11
N LYS A 178 10.88 3.69 8.18
CA LYS A 178 11.91 2.65 8.14
C LYS A 178 11.49 1.47 9.00
N ASP A 179 11.47 0.29 8.39
CA ASP A 179 11.23 -0.99 9.04
C ASP A 179 12.50 -1.83 9.19
N SER A 180 12.47 -2.78 10.12
CA SER A 180 13.50 -3.79 10.35
C SER A 180 12.96 -5.16 9.96
N GLY A 181 12.55 -5.29 8.70
CA GLY A 181 11.85 -6.46 8.18
C GLY A 181 12.68 -7.30 7.22
N ILE A 182 11.95 -8.10 6.43
CA ILE A 182 12.55 -9.02 5.44
C ILE A 182 13.32 -8.32 4.33
N GLY A 183 13.08 -7.02 4.11
CA GLY A 183 13.61 -6.26 2.99
C GLY A 183 13.04 -6.69 1.63
N ILE A 184 13.50 -5.99 0.58
CA ILE A 184 13.04 -6.15 -0.80
C ILE A 184 14.24 -6.49 -1.67
N PRO A 185 14.17 -7.54 -2.51
CA PRO A 185 15.21 -7.86 -3.49
C PRO A 185 15.44 -6.70 -4.46
N ARG A 186 16.69 -6.50 -4.87
CA ARG A 186 17.07 -5.39 -5.74
C ARG A 186 16.33 -5.39 -7.08
N GLU A 187 16.04 -6.57 -7.62
CA GLU A 187 15.28 -6.77 -8.85
C GLU A 187 13.82 -6.33 -8.73
N ASP A 188 13.26 -6.37 -7.51
CA ASP A 188 11.86 -6.04 -7.24
C ASP A 188 11.63 -4.55 -6.93
N LEU A 189 12.69 -3.77 -6.61
CA LEU A 189 12.56 -2.38 -6.17
C LEU A 189 11.79 -1.47 -7.14
N ASN A 190 11.89 -1.73 -8.45
CA ASN A 190 11.13 -0.99 -9.45
C ASN A 190 9.71 -1.56 -9.64
N LEU A 191 9.52 -2.85 -9.37
CA LEU A 191 8.28 -3.58 -9.61
C LEU A 191 7.28 -3.44 -8.47
N ILE A 192 7.71 -3.18 -7.24
CA ILE A 192 6.83 -3.03 -6.07
C ILE A 192 5.81 -1.89 -6.20
N TRP A 193 6.05 -0.97 -7.12
CA TRP A 193 5.15 0.14 -7.44
C TRP A 193 4.07 -0.24 -8.46
N ASP A 194 4.21 -1.42 -9.10
CA ASP A 194 3.23 -1.91 -10.04
C ASP A 194 2.02 -2.48 -9.30
N ARG A 195 0.85 -2.29 -9.87
CA ARG A 195 -0.42 -2.74 -9.30
C ARG A 195 -0.44 -4.27 -9.21
N PHE A 196 -0.86 -4.81 -8.05
CA PHE A 196 -0.91 -6.25 -7.75
C PHE A 196 0.45 -6.96 -7.70
N TYR A 197 1.53 -6.22 -7.77
CA TYR A 197 2.85 -6.82 -7.62
C TYR A 197 3.08 -7.26 -6.17
N LYS A 198 3.62 -8.46 -6.02
CA LYS A 198 4.06 -9.01 -4.73
C LYS A 198 5.37 -9.73 -4.97
N THR A 199 6.37 -9.45 -4.14
CA THR A 199 7.64 -10.19 -4.16
C THR A 199 7.41 -11.63 -3.73
N ASP A 200 8.25 -12.58 -4.15
CA ASP A 200 8.12 -13.97 -3.73
C ASP A 200 8.28 -14.12 -2.22
N LEU A 201 9.15 -13.30 -1.59
CA LEU A 201 9.31 -13.24 -0.14
C LEU A 201 8.04 -12.74 0.58
N SER A 202 7.29 -11.82 -0.04
CA SER A 202 6.05 -11.29 0.53
C SER A 202 4.86 -12.24 0.39
N ARG A 203 4.83 -13.09 -0.65
CA ARG A 203 3.75 -14.07 -0.88
C ARG A 203 3.58 -15.05 0.28
N GLY A 204 4.67 -15.39 0.98
CA GLY A 204 4.65 -16.27 2.15
C GLY A 204 4.05 -15.62 3.39
N LYS A 205 4.32 -14.33 3.64
CA LYS A 205 3.89 -13.57 4.83
C LYS A 205 2.58 -12.81 4.61
N ASP A 206 2.32 -12.36 3.37
CA ASP A 206 1.14 -11.58 3.02
C ASP A 206 0.27 -12.29 1.99
N LYS A 207 -0.36 -13.38 2.42
CA LYS A 207 -1.39 -14.07 1.63
C LYS A 207 -2.63 -13.19 1.38
N LEU A 208 -2.77 -12.11 2.13
CA LEU A 208 -3.99 -11.30 2.25
C LEU A 208 -3.86 -9.90 1.61
N GLY A 209 -2.67 -9.41 1.32
CA GLY A 209 -2.46 -8.11 0.70
C GLY A 209 -2.93 -8.09 -0.74
N SER A 210 -3.50 -6.99 -1.17
CA SER A 210 -3.95 -6.79 -2.56
C SER A 210 -2.83 -6.45 -3.55
N GLY A 211 -1.64 -6.05 -3.06
CA GLY A 211 -0.58 -5.50 -3.91
C GLY A 211 -0.91 -4.12 -4.52
N LEU A 212 -1.92 -3.43 -3.97
CA LEU A 212 -2.35 -2.11 -4.45
C LEU A 212 -1.80 -0.95 -3.60
N GLY A 213 -1.43 -1.21 -2.35
CA GLY A 213 -1.09 -0.16 -1.39
C GLY A 213 0.05 0.75 -1.84
N LEU A 214 1.16 0.19 -2.33
CA LEU A 214 2.31 0.97 -2.80
C LEU A 214 2.01 1.70 -4.11
N ALA A 215 1.28 1.08 -5.03
CA ALA A 215 0.82 1.73 -6.25
C ALA A 215 -0.04 2.98 -5.93
N ILE A 216 -0.99 2.85 -5.00
CA ILE A 216 -1.82 3.97 -4.51
C ILE A 216 -0.93 5.07 -3.90
N CYS A 217 0.06 4.70 -3.07
CA CYS A 217 0.99 5.69 -2.51
C CYS A 217 1.70 6.49 -3.61
N ARG A 218 2.22 5.81 -4.64
CA ARG A 218 2.91 6.46 -5.76
C ARG A 218 1.98 7.38 -6.54
N GLU A 219 0.75 6.96 -6.83
CA GLU A 219 -0.22 7.79 -7.55
C GLU A 219 -0.61 9.04 -6.74
N ILE A 220 -0.85 8.91 -5.44
CA ILE A 220 -1.14 10.05 -4.56
C ILE A 220 0.02 11.04 -4.54
N ILE A 221 1.24 10.57 -4.33
CA ILE A 221 2.43 11.44 -4.26
C ILE A 221 2.73 12.10 -5.60
N ASN A 222 2.58 11.37 -6.71
CA ASN A 222 2.72 11.91 -8.07
C ASN A 222 1.67 13.00 -8.37
N ALA A 223 0.41 12.79 -7.94
CA ALA A 223 -0.65 13.80 -8.08
C ALA A 223 -0.30 15.11 -7.35
N HIS A 224 0.40 15.02 -6.21
CA HIS A 224 0.95 16.19 -5.51
C HIS A 224 2.21 16.77 -6.18
N LYS A 225 2.66 16.22 -7.33
CA LYS A 225 3.91 16.58 -8.02
C LYS A 225 5.15 16.43 -7.12
N GLN A 226 5.11 15.42 -6.26
CA GLN A 226 6.16 15.07 -5.32
C GLN A 226 6.75 13.68 -5.66
N THR A 227 7.75 13.26 -4.91
CA THR A 227 8.45 11.99 -5.14
C THR A 227 8.27 11.02 -3.97
N ILE A 228 8.24 9.74 -4.29
CA ILE A 228 8.33 8.64 -3.32
C ILE A 228 9.36 7.64 -3.81
N ASP A 229 10.26 7.24 -2.92
CA ASP A 229 11.38 6.34 -3.21
C ASP A 229 11.51 5.28 -2.12
N VAL A 230 12.30 4.24 -2.40
CA VAL A 230 12.58 3.16 -1.46
C VAL A 230 14.06 2.78 -1.48
N VAL A 231 14.61 2.57 -0.30
CA VAL A 231 15.91 1.94 -0.09
C VAL A 231 15.69 0.68 0.74
N SER A 232 16.17 -0.45 0.26
CA SER A 232 15.96 -1.72 0.96
C SER A 232 17.12 -2.68 0.79
N THR A 233 17.31 -3.51 1.82
CA THR A 233 18.29 -4.61 1.82
C THR A 233 17.63 -5.85 2.41
N VAL A 234 17.69 -6.96 1.68
CA VAL A 234 17.12 -8.25 2.11
C VAL A 234 17.70 -8.66 3.46
N GLY A 235 16.84 -9.02 4.40
CA GLY A 235 17.19 -9.42 5.76
C GLY A 235 17.53 -8.28 6.72
N VAL A 236 17.52 -7.01 6.25
CA VAL A 236 17.80 -5.82 7.08
C VAL A 236 16.55 -4.97 7.27
N GLY A 237 15.77 -4.76 6.20
CA GLY A 237 14.57 -3.95 6.21
C GLY A 237 14.46 -3.02 5.02
N SER A 238 13.45 -2.15 5.06
CA SER A 238 13.16 -1.17 4.01
C SER A 238 12.92 0.22 4.60
N GLU A 239 13.26 1.23 3.84
CA GLU A 239 13.00 2.63 4.16
C GLU A 239 12.29 3.27 2.97
N PHE A 240 11.03 3.65 3.18
CA PHE A 240 10.23 4.41 2.21
C PHE A 240 10.31 5.88 2.55
N VAL A 241 10.64 6.70 1.56
CA VAL A 241 10.78 8.16 1.73
C VAL A 241 9.91 8.88 0.72
N PHE A 242 9.06 9.78 1.17
CA PHE A 242 8.31 10.66 0.27
C PHE A 242 8.45 12.13 0.65
N THR A 243 8.15 13.01 -0.31
CA THR A 243 8.28 14.46 -0.13
C THR A 243 6.92 15.14 -0.16
N LEU A 244 6.82 16.26 0.56
CA LEU A 244 5.70 17.21 0.50
C LEU A 244 6.25 18.65 0.42
N PRO A 245 5.50 19.60 -0.17
CA PRO A 245 5.87 21.01 -0.12
C PRO A 245 5.63 21.55 1.29
N LYS A 246 6.54 22.38 1.77
CA LYS A 246 6.36 23.15 2.99
C LYS A 246 5.27 24.19 2.77
N ALA A 247 4.39 24.39 3.79
CA ALA A 247 3.32 25.40 3.74
C ALA A 247 3.83 26.80 4.05
#